data_ec45540d1271084e0e0ecc29a1d1b08d
#
_entry.id   ec45540d1271084e0e0ecc29a1d1b08d
#
_cell.length_a   1.000
_cell.length_b   1.000
_cell.length_c   1.000
_cell.angle_alpha   90.00
_cell.angle_beta   90.00
_cell.angle_gamma   90.00
#
_symmetry.space_group_name_H-M   'P 1'
#
loop_
_entity.id
_entity.type
_entity.pdbx_description
1 polymer ?
#
loop_
_entity_poly.entity_id
_entity_poly.type
_entity_poly.pdbx_seq_one_letter_code
_entity_poly.pdbx_strand_id
1 'polypeptide(L)'
;MRLAEIIELRPVPAAGLLATLTRRCPLSCAHCSTSSGPRGEDTPAAALRRFVGGFTARNRPEILMLTGGEPLLRPALVGELAMLAASAGTRTSVLSGMFFAADGRVPDRIMRALGHVEHFSASIDVFHEREVPRAAVFRAVHRIMESGIDVSFHVVGHSVDDPYLADITAAIRAEFRDRAAVLVNHVRPVGRAAGWAAARTVQAYGTGAKPAPCAMAAWPVVAFDGTVTACCNQGVVDARPVPGHLRLGHIATDDWPRIRSRCQDSPVLRTIRTAGVASCADCRGLAGRPAALADAVRAGSRPAAGAMDALGARLQRDAGAEVLMRRYGSEPYAPLVLLGGPGNEEAPA
;
A
#
# COMPACT_ATOMS: atom_id res chain seq x y z
N MET A 1 -4.72 2.54 15.18
CA MET A 1 -5.24 1.70 14.05
C MET A 1 -4.25 0.60 13.75
N ARG A 2 -4.60 -0.65 13.95
CA ARG A 2 -3.70 -1.80 13.74
C ARG A 2 -3.55 -2.14 12.25
N LEU A 3 -2.44 -2.78 11.88
CA LEU A 3 -2.20 -3.23 10.49
C LEU A 3 -3.32 -4.15 9.98
N ALA A 4 -3.86 -5.03 10.81
CA ALA A 4 -4.96 -5.93 10.45
C ALA A 4 -6.18 -5.15 9.95
N GLU A 5 -6.56 -4.05 10.59
CA GLU A 5 -7.69 -3.20 10.17
C GLU A 5 -7.46 -2.56 8.78
N ILE A 6 -6.20 -2.20 8.47
CA ILE A 6 -5.84 -1.69 7.14
C ILE A 6 -6.01 -2.79 6.08
N ILE A 7 -5.57 -4.01 6.39
CA ILE A 7 -5.62 -5.15 5.49
C ILE A 7 -7.07 -5.61 5.26
N GLU A 8 -7.90 -5.64 6.30
CA GLU A 8 -9.33 -5.98 6.20
C GLU A 8 -10.09 -5.08 5.22
N LEU A 9 -9.74 -3.81 5.18
CA LEU A 9 -10.38 -2.85 4.27
C LEU A 9 -9.79 -2.90 2.85
N ARG A 10 -8.65 -3.59 2.64
CA ARG A 10 -7.95 -3.57 1.35
C ARG A 10 -8.78 -4.03 0.16
N PRO A 11 -9.63 -5.07 0.24
CA PRO A 11 -10.50 -5.46 -0.86
C PRO A 11 -11.76 -4.59 -1.02
N VAL A 12 -12.06 -3.72 -0.05
CA VAL A 12 -13.29 -2.90 -0.07
C VAL A 12 -13.10 -1.70 -1.01
N PRO A 13 -13.89 -1.59 -2.10
CA PRO A 13 -13.71 -0.53 -3.08
C PRO A 13 -13.83 0.87 -2.47
N ALA A 14 -12.80 1.68 -2.67
CA ALA A 14 -12.68 3.04 -2.16
C ALA A 14 -12.76 3.18 -0.62
N ALA A 15 -12.53 2.11 0.15
CA ALA A 15 -12.39 2.22 1.60
C ALA A 15 -11.08 2.93 2.00
N GLY A 16 -10.06 2.88 1.16
CA GLY A 16 -8.82 3.60 1.38
C GLY A 16 -8.42 4.44 0.18
N LEU A 17 -7.56 5.42 0.46
CA LEU A 17 -6.87 6.25 -0.51
C LEU A 17 -5.38 6.21 -0.23
N LEU A 18 -4.56 5.85 -1.21
CA LEU A 18 -3.12 5.97 -1.15
C LEU A 18 -2.71 7.31 -1.79
N ALA A 19 -2.03 8.17 -1.07
CA ALA A 19 -1.53 9.44 -1.58
C ALA A 19 0.01 9.46 -1.59
N THR A 20 0.60 9.59 -2.78
CA THR A 20 2.03 9.82 -2.92
C THR A 20 2.32 11.31 -2.77
N LEU A 21 3.17 11.69 -1.80
CA LEU A 21 3.42 13.11 -1.51
C LEU A 21 4.60 13.68 -2.31
N THR A 22 5.57 12.83 -2.60
CA THR A 22 6.80 13.22 -3.29
C THR A 22 7.49 12.00 -3.87
N ARG A 23 8.20 12.14 -4.98
CA ARG A 23 9.14 11.13 -5.49
C ARG A 23 10.55 11.33 -4.90
N ARG A 24 10.79 12.40 -4.15
CA ARG A 24 12.07 12.60 -3.48
C ARG A 24 12.24 11.60 -2.35
N CYS A 25 13.45 11.06 -2.23
CA CYS A 25 13.89 10.20 -1.15
C CYS A 25 15.39 10.39 -0.95
N PRO A 26 15.89 10.54 0.28
CA PRO A 26 17.32 10.59 0.52
C PRO A 26 17.99 9.22 0.47
N LEU A 27 17.18 8.13 0.55
CA LEU A 27 17.67 6.75 0.44
C LEU A 27 17.80 6.31 -1.01
N SER A 28 18.74 5.41 -1.26
CA SER A 28 19.07 4.88 -2.60
C SER A 28 18.78 3.38 -2.75
N CYS A 29 17.83 2.86 -2.00
CA CYS A 29 17.46 1.43 -1.95
C CYS A 29 17.35 0.80 -3.34
N ALA A 30 18.10 -0.27 -3.60
CA ALA A 30 18.18 -0.91 -4.92
C ALA A 30 16.86 -1.51 -5.41
N HIS A 31 15.93 -1.85 -4.48
CA HIS A 31 14.62 -2.43 -4.77
C HIS A 31 13.50 -1.39 -4.89
N CYS A 32 13.78 -0.09 -4.82
CA CYS A 32 12.78 0.97 -4.78
C CYS A 32 11.80 0.89 -5.97
N SER A 33 10.55 0.61 -5.67
CA SER A 33 9.48 0.45 -6.67
C SER A 33 9.14 1.75 -7.41
N THR A 34 9.35 2.91 -6.77
CA THR A 34 9.03 4.24 -7.32
C THR A 34 10.22 4.90 -8.02
N SER A 35 11.39 4.25 -8.05
CA SER A 35 12.65 4.85 -8.54
C SER A 35 12.97 6.20 -7.90
N SER A 36 12.59 6.38 -6.64
CA SER A 36 12.77 7.62 -5.89
C SER A 36 14.24 7.92 -5.59
N GLY A 37 14.59 9.18 -5.52
CA GLY A 37 15.94 9.66 -5.24
C GLY A 37 15.93 11.11 -4.72
N PRO A 38 17.12 11.72 -4.51
CA PRO A 38 17.21 13.08 -3.96
C PRO A 38 16.47 14.14 -4.79
N ARG A 39 16.40 13.91 -6.09
CA ARG A 39 15.70 14.78 -7.05
C ARG A 39 14.49 14.03 -7.60
N GLY A 40 13.30 14.60 -7.39
CA GLY A 40 12.04 14.03 -7.86
C GLY A 40 10.94 15.06 -7.72
N GLU A 41 9.82 14.83 -8.38
CA GLU A 41 8.67 15.71 -8.34
C GLU A 41 7.95 15.62 -6.99
N ASP A 42 7.39 16.74 -6.57
CA ASP A 42 6.49 16.83 -5.42
C ASP A 42 5.04 16.92 -5.92
N THR A 43 4.17 16.10 -5.35
CA THR A 43 2.73 16.27 -5.59
C THR A 43 2.28 17.65 -5.09
N PRO A 44 1.51 18.40 -5.91
CA PRO A 44 1.10 19.78 -5.57
C PRO A 44 0.36 19.85 -4.24
N ALA A 45 0.96 20.47 -3.23
CA ALA A 45 0.44 20.53 -1.87
C ALA A 45 -0.95 21.19 -1.79
N ALA A 46 -1.16 22.28 -2.54
CA ALA A 46 -2.45 22.97 -2.56
C ALA A 46 -3.58 22.06 -3.09
N ALA A 47 -3.29 21.23 -4.11
CA ALA A 47 -4.27 20.29 -4.65
C ALA A 47 -4.57 19.16 -3.65
N LEU A 48 -3.55 18.63 -2.96
CA LEU A 48 -3.74 17.63 -1.89
C LEU A 48 -4.58 18.19 -0.74
N ARG A 49 -4.25 19.38 -0.23
CA ARG A 49 -5.03 20.05 0.85
C ARG A 49 -6.49 20.25 0.47
N ARG A 50 -6.75 20.75 -0.74
CA ARG A 50 -8.11 20.93 -1.24
C ARG A 50 -8.84 19.60 -1.35
N PHE A 51 -8.20 18.59 -1.93
CA PHE A 51 -8.81 17.28 -2.15
C PHE A 51 -9.13 16.57 -0.83
N VAL A 52 -8.20 16.51 0.12
CA VAL A 52 -8.40 15.90 1.44
C VAL A 52 -9.32 16.75 2.31
N GLY A 53 -9.21 18.08 2.25
CA GLY A 53 -10.11 19.01 2.95
C GLY A 53 -11.55 18.97 2.46
N GLY A 54 -11.80 18.36 1.28
CA GLY A 54 -13.14 18.09 0.75
C GLY A 54 -13.80 16.82 1.31
N PHE A 55 -13.13 16.07 2.18
CA PHE A 55 -13.74 14.91 2.85
C PHE A 55 -14.80 15.36 3.84
N THR A 56 -15.86 14.57 3.96
CA THR A 56 -16.93 14.80 4.94
C THR A 56 -17.25 13.50 5.66
N ALA A 57 -17.91 13.55 6.81
CA ALA A 57 -18.28 12.36 7.58
C ALA A 57 -19.05 11.31 6.76
N ARG A 58 -19.81 11.74 5.73
CA ARG A 58 -20.57 10.84 4.86
C ARG A 58 -19.81 10.43 3.59
N ASN A 59 -18.87 11.25 3.15
CA ASN A 59 -18.13 11.05 1.89
C ASN A 59 -16.63 11.20 2.14
N ARG A 60 -16.01 10.14 2.63
CA ARG A 60 -14.60 10.04 2.95
C ARG A 60 -14.10 8.62 2.67
N PRO A 61 -12.80 8.40 2.46
CA PRO A 61 -12.19 7.10 2.66
C PRO A 61 -12.12 6.80 4.17
N GLU A 62 -12.13 5.54 4.54
CA GLU A 62 -11.91 5.13 5.93
C GLU A 62 -10.44 5.33 6.33
N ILE A 63 -9.54 5.12 5.36
CA ILE A 63 -8.09 5.20 5.56
C ILE A 63 -7.46 6.09 4.50
N LEU A 64 -6.63 7.04 4.94
CA LEU A 64 -5.70 7.79 4.11
C LEU A 64 -4.28 7.26 4.38
N MET A 65 -3.66 6.62 3.37
CA MET A 65 -2.27 6.19 3.45
C MET A 65 -1.37 7.22 2.77
N LEU A 66 -0.44 7.79 3.53
CA LEU A 66 0.55 8.75 3.03
C LEU A 66 1.87 8.04 2.76
N THR A 67 2.35 8.15 1.52
CA THR A 67 3.58 7.53 1.04
C THR A 67 4.22 8.37 -0.06
N GLY A 68 5.13 7.77 -0.84
CA GLY A 68 5.79 8.41 -1.98
C GLY A 68 7.17 7.81 -2.18
N GLY A 69 8.18 8.66 -2.39
CA GLY A 69 9.56 8.35 -2.08
C GLY A 69 9.69 8.31 -0.56
N GLU A 70 9.84 9.49 0.06
CA GLU A 70 9.83 9.61 1.52
C GLU A 70 8.86 10.74 1.95
N PRO A 71 7.67 10.42 2.45
CA PRO A 71 6.66 11.42 2.80
C PRO A 71 7.11 12.36 3.92
N LEU A 72 7.96 11.90 4.84
CA LEU A 72 8.47 12.70 5.95
C LEU A 72 9.59 13.68 5.58
N LEU A 73 9.94 13.80 4.30
CA LEU A 73 10.59 15.00 3.76
C LEU A 73 9.67 16.22 3.74
N ARG A 74 8.36 15.98 3.83
CA ARG A 74 7.30 17.02 3.87
C ARG A 74 6.46 16.92 5.15
N PRO A 75 7.09 16.97 6.36
CA PRO A 75 6.40 16.64 7.61
C PRO A 75 5.22 17.59 7.89
N ALA A 76 5.33 18.88 7.60
CA ALA A 76 4.22 19.83 7.76
C ALA A 76 3.00 19.41 6.93
N LEU A 77 3.20 18.99 5.68
CA LEU A 77 2.11 18.53 4.82
C LEU A 77 1.51 17.21 5.34
N VAL A 78 2.32 16.28 5.84
CA VAL A 78 1.83 15.05 6.47
C VAL A 78 0.89 15.37 7.63
N GLY A 79 1.32 16.23 8.56
CA GLY A 79 0.50 16.64 9.72
C GLY A 79 -0.78 17.37 9.31
N GLU A 80 -0.71 18.28 8.35
CA GLU A 80 -1.88 18.97 7.81
C GLU A 80 -2.90 18.03 7.17
N LEU A 81 -2.44 17.10 6.33
CA LEU A 81 -3.33 16.14 5.67
C LEU A 81 -3.95 15.17 6.68
N ALA A 82 -3.18 14.71 7.68
CA ALA A 82 -3.69 13.87 8.74
C ALA A 82 -4.77 14.58 9.57
N MET A 83 -4.54 15.83 9.94
CA MET A 83 -5.52 16.66 10.66
C MET A 83 -6.80 16.89 9.83
N LEU A 84 -6.68 17.23 8.54
CA LEU A 84 -7.83 17.39 7.64
C LEU A 84 -8.60 16.08 7.49
N ALA A 85 -7.93 14.96 7.34
CA ALA A 85 -8.54 13.64 7.26
C ALA A 85 -9.29 13.30 8.55
N ALA A 86 -8.66 13.48 9.71
CA ALA A 86 -9.22 13.22 11.03
C ALA A 86 -10.49 14.05 11.30
N SER A 87 -10.55 15.31 10.85
CA SER A 87 -11.74 16.16 11.00
C SER A 87 -12.98 15.60 10.29
N ALA A 88 -12.79 14.80 9.25
CA ALA A 88 -13.86 14.08 8.55
C ALA A 88 -14.07 12.65 9.10
N GLY A 89 -13.26 12.19 10.04
CA GLY A 89 -13.28 10.83 10.59
C GLY A 89 -12.49 9.80 9.75
N THR A 90 -11.64 10.24 8.83
CA THR A 90 -10.69 9.37 8.10
C THR A 90 -9.45 9.15 8.96
N ARG A 91 -9.04 7.90 9.13
CA ARG A 91 -7.81 7.54 9.84
C ARG A 91 -6.61 7.62 8.90
N THR A 92 -5.46 8.02 9.43
CA THR A 92 -4.25 8.22 8.61
C THR A 92 -3.16 7.20 8.95
N SER A 93 -2.54 6.65 7.92
CA SER A 93 -1.34 5.82 8.01
C SER A 93 -0.20 6.46 7.23
N VAL A 94 1.03 6.35 7.75
CA VAL A 94 2.26 6.82 7.07
C VAL A 94 3.20 5.64 6.85
N LEU A 95 3.76 5.51 5.65
CA LEU A 95 4.82 4.56 5.32
C LEU A 95 6.13 5.31 5.07
N SER A 96 7.18 5.00 5.84
CA SER A 96 8.49 5.66 5.78
C SER A 96 9.64 4.67 5.66
N GLY A 97 10.67 5.05 4.88
CA GLY A 97 11.96 4.38 4.83
C GLY A 97 12.89 4.71 6.01
N MET A 98 12.43 5.44 7.01
CA MET A 98 13.15 5.74 8.26
C MET A 98 14.45 6.53 8.11
N PHE A 99 14.62 7.29 7.03
CA PHE A 99 15.85 8.05 6.73
C PHE A 99 16.34 8.95 7.88
N PHE A 100 15.41 9.43 8.70
CA PHE A 100 15.71 10.33 9.83
C PHE A 100 16.27 9.60 11.06
N ALA A 101 16.19 8.28 11.07
CA ALA A 101 16.50 7.47 12.26
C ALA A 101 17.98 7.04 12.37
N ALA A 102 18.88 7.56 11.54
CA ALA A 102 20.27 7.10 11.48
C ALA A 102 21.00 7.16 12.83
N ASP A 103 20.68 8.12 13.69
CA ASP A 103 21.17 8.26 15.06
C ASP A 103 20.25 7.64 16.14
N GLY A 104 19.14 7.00 15.72
CA GLY A 104 18.12 6.42 16.60
C GLY A 104 17.16 7.44 17.21
N ARG A 105 17.17 8.67 16.74
CA ARG A 105 16.28 9.75 17.20
C ARG A 105 15.18 10.03 16.19
N VAL A 106 14.06 10.52 16.69
CA VAL A 106 12.98 11.06 15.85
C VAL A 106 12.98 12.59 16.02
N PRO A 107 13.26 13.35 14.97
CA PRO A 107 13.23 14.81 15.04
C PRO A 107 11.85 15.34 15.48
N ASP A 108 11.82 16.39 16.32
CA ASP A 108 10.58 16.97 16.85
C ASP A 108 9.59 17.37 15.75
N ARG A 109 10.08 17.87 14.63
CA ARG A 109 9.24 18.22 13.47
C ARG A 109 8.48 17.00 12.92
N ILE A 110 9.11 15.81 12.97
CA ILE A 110 8.48 14.56 12.54
C ILE A 110 7.50 14.08 13.59
N MET A 111 7.87 14.09 14.88
CA MET A 111 6.93 13.74 15.95
C MET A 111 5.67 14.62 15.92
N ARG A 112 5.82 15.94 15.72
CA ARG A 112 4.65 16.82 15.57
C ARG A 112 3.80 16.47 14.35
N ALA A 113 4.42 16.10 13.22
CA ALA A 113 3.69 15.68 12.03
C ALA A 113 2.89 14.39 12.22
N LEU A 114 3.37 13.50 13.08
CA LEU A 114 2.70 12.24 13.40
C LEU A 114 1.57 12.40 14.44
N GLY A 115 1.34 13.58 15.00
CA GLY A 115 0.36 13.82 16.06
C GLY A 115 -1.09 13.50 15.73
N HIS A 116 -1.43 13.37 14.44
CA HIS A 116 -2.76 12.96 13.95
C HIS A 116 -2.69 11.69 13.09
N VAL A 117 -1.60 10.92 13.22
CA VAL A 117 -1.39 9.65 12.51
C VAL A 117 -1.72 8.50 13.44
N GLU A 118 -2.58 7.60 13.03
CA GLU A 118 -3.01 6.46 13.85
C GLU A 118 -2.21 5.19 13.57
N HIS A 119 -1.48 5.13 12.45
CA HIS A 119 -0.63 4.00 12.11
C HIS A 119 0.66 4.45 11.41
N PHE A 120 1.76 3.92 11.86
CA PHE A 120 3.08 4.17 11.28
C PHE A 120 3.68 2.85 10.77
N SER A 121 4.02 2.78 9.48
CA SER A 121 4.69 1.64 8.88
C SER A 121 6.16 1.96 8.63
N ALA A 122 7.06 1.25 9.30
CA ALA A 122 8.50 1.38 9.14
C ALA A 122 9.01 0.35 8.11
N SER A 123 9.62 0.81 7.02
CA SER A 123 10.30 -0.09 6.10
C SER A 123 11.63 -0.54 6.70
N ILE A 124 11.87 -1.85 6.70
CA ILE A 124 13.12 -2.45 7.11
C ILE A 124 13.37 -3.70 6.28
N ASP A 125 14.49 -3.75 5.60
CA ASP A 125 14.95 -4.90 4.82
C ASP A 125 16.45 -4.76 4.52
N VAL A 126 17.03 -5.74 3.87
CA VAL A 126 18.47 -5.76 3.55
C VAL A 126 18.94 -4.52 2.77
N PHE A 127 18.06 -3.84 2.05
CA PHE A 127 18.40 -2.65 1.28
C PHE A 127 18.35 -1.38 2.14
N HIS A 128 17.35 -1.30 3.07
CA HIS A 128 17.23 -0.19 4.00
C HIS A 128 18.32 -0.23 5.08
N GLU A 129 18.66 -1.40 5.59
CA GLU A 129 19.71 -1.56 6.63
C GLU A 129 21.11 -1.11 6.18
N ARG A 130 21.37 -1.07 4.86
CA ARG A 130 22.61 -0.51 4.31
C ARG A 130 22.74 1.00 4.53
N GLU A 131 21.64 1.68 4.73
CA GLU A 131 21.57 3.14 4.85
C GLU A 131 21.15 3.59 6.26
N VAL A 132 20.27 2.81 6.93
CA VAL A 132 19.80 3.10 8.29
C VAL A 132 19.90 1.82 9.12
N PRO A 133 20.82 1.77 10.11
CA PRO A 133 21.05 0.56 10.91
C PRO A 133 19.79 0.11 11.66
N ARG A 134 19.52 -1.21 11.70
CA ARG A 134 18.39 -1.86 12.40
C ARG A 134 18.17 -1.33 13.82
N ALA A 135 19.24 -1.30 14.62
CA ALA A 135 19.16 -0.85 15.99
C ALA A 135 18.72 0.62 16.14
N ALA A 136 19.06 1.46 15.15
CA ALA A 136 18.64 2.86 15.11
C ALA A 136 17.16 2.97 14.73
N VAL A 137 16.71 2.17 13.76
CA VAL A 137 15.29 2.06 13.40
C VAL A 137 14.46 1.60 14.60
N PHE A 138 14.89 0.57 15.32
CA PHE A 138 14.18 0.04 16.49
C PHE A 138 14.03 1.10 17.59
N ARG A 139 15.08 1.84 17.93
CA ARG A 139 14.99 2.96 18.90
C ARG A 139 13.99 4.02 18.47
N ALA A 140 14.02 4.42 17.19
CA ALA A 140 13.08 5.40 16.66
C ALA A 140 11.63 4.88 16.69
N VAL A 141 11.41 3.61 16.39
CA VAL A 141 10.08 2.96 16.44
C VAL A 141 9.56 2.92 17.88
N HIS A 142 10.37 2.58 18.88
CA HIS A 142 9.96 2.67 20.29
C HIS A 142 9.47 4.07 20.63
N ARG A 143 10.21 5.11 20.23
CA ARG A 143 9.81 6.49 20.47
C ARG A 143 8.47 6.87 19.82
N ILE A 144 8.20 6.35 18.61
CA ILE A 144 6.91 6.56 17.93
C ILE A 144 5.79 5.81 18.69
N MET A 145 6.02 4.58 19.10
CA MET A 145 5.05 3.79 19.87
C MET A 145 4.70 4.41 21.23
N GLU A 146 5.67 5.02 21.90
CA GLU A 146 5.46 5.74 23.16
C GLU A 146 4.48 6.90 23.03
N SER A 147 4.28 7.46 21.83
CA SER A 147 3.27 8.49 21.58
C SER A 147 1.86 7.93 21.31
N GLY A 148 1.66 6.61 21.43
CA GLY A 148 0.35 5.96 21.27
C GLY A 148 0.01 5.58 19.83
N ILE A 149 0.97 5.68 18.91
CA ILE A 149 0.78 5.31 17.49
C ILE A 149 1.02 3.81 17.32
N ASP A 150 0.08 3.12 16.71
CA ASP A 150 0.28 1.72 16.30
C ASP A 150 1.34 1.63 15.19
N VAL A 151 2.23 0.66 15.30
CA VAL A 151 3.34 0.48 14.36
C VAL A 151 3.30 -0.89 13.71
N SER A 152 3.71 -0.93 12.44
CA SER A 152 4.06 -2.17 11.74
C SER A 152 5.41 -2.04 11.03
N PHE A 153 6.03 -3.18 10.77
CA PHE A 153 7.21 -3.25 9.91
C PHE A 153 6.82 -3.75 8.53
N HIS A 154 7.32 -3.08 7.49
CA HIS A 154 7.27 -3.55 6.12
C HIS A 154 8.62 -4.13 5.76
N VAL A 155 8.65 -5.44 5.53
CA VAL A 155 9.85 -6.20 5.21
C VAL A 155 9.75 -6.74 3.80
N VAL A 156 10.84 -6.67 3.05
CA VAL A 156 10.90 -7.19 1.69
C VAL A 156 12.03 -8.22 1.57
N GLY A 157 11.71 -9.40 1.03
CA GLY A 157 12.66 -10.47 0.78
C GLY A 157 12.68 -10.93 -0.67
N HIS A 158 13.64 -11.77 -1.02
CA HIS A 158 13.80 -12.33 -2.37
C HIS A 158 12.96 -13.59 -2.60
N SER A 159 12.73 -14.39 -1.55
CA SER A 159 11.96 -15.63 -1.58
C SER A 159 11.45 -15.94 -0.17
N VAL A 160 10.61 -16.96 -0.04
CA VAL A 160 10.14 -17.45 1.28
C VAL A 160 11.29 -17.98 2.14
N ASP A 161 12.33 -18.50 1.51
CA ASP A 161 13.51 -19.09 2.17
C ASP A 161 14.65 -18.06 2.32
N ASP A 162 14.36 -16.77 2.15
CA ASP A 162 15.37 -15.71 2.31
C ASP A 162 15.85 -15.67 3.78
N PRO A 163 17.13 -15.98 4.06
CA PRO A 163 17.65 -16.03 5.42
C PRO A 163 17.55 -14.69 6.13
N TYR A 164 17.53 -13.58 5.39
CA TYR A 164 17.30 -12.26 5.98
C TYR A 164 15.90 -12.13 6.57
N LEU A 165 14.87 -12.72 5.94
CA LEU A 165 13.52 -12.69 6.48
C LEU A 165 13.42 -13.39 7.82
N ALA A 166 14.06 -14.56 7.97
CA ALA A 166 14.11 -15.28 9.24
C ALA A 166 14.83 -14.44 10.32
N ASP A 167 15.97 -13.87 9.99
CA ASP A 167 16.77 -13.03 10.91
C ASP A 167 16.00 -11.78 11.36
N ILE A 168 15.47 -10.98 10.41
CA ILE A 168 14.80 -9.72 10.76
C ILE A 168 13.48 -9.96 11.52
N THR A 169 12.71 -10.98 11.16
CA THR A 169 11.46 -11.29 11.88
C THR A 169 11.76 -11.78 13.30
N ALA A 170 12.80 -12.60 13.50
CA ALA A 170 13.26 -12.99 14.84
C ALA A 170 13.71 -11.79 15.66
N ALA A 171 14.49 -10.86 15.07
CA ALA A 171 14.95 -9.65 15.74
C ALA A 171 13.77 -8.74 16.15
N ILE A 172 12.80 -8.53 15.27
CA ILE A 172 11.60 -7.74 15.57
C ILE A 172 10.80 -8.41 16.71
N ARG A 173 10.63 -9.73 16.70
CA ARG A 173 9.97 -10.48 17.78
C ARG A 173 10.69 -10.33 19.11
N ALA A 174 12.01 -10.45 19.13
CA ALA A 174 12.80 -10.30 20.32
C ALA A 174 12.64 -8.90 20.94
N GLU A 175 12.60 -7.85 20.10
CA GLU A 175 12.56 -6.46 20.53
C GLU A 175 11.15 -5.99 20.90
N PHE A 176 10.16 -6.27 20.03
CA PHE A 176 8.81 -5.69 20.16
C PHE A 176 7.77 -6.67 20.68
N ARG A 177 8.06 -7.98 20.71
CA ARG A 177 7.12 -9.06 21.06
C ARG A 177 5.88 -8.99 20.16
N ASP A 178 4.67 -8.91 20.72
CA ASP A 178 3.37 -8.80 20.04
C ASP A 178 2.89 -7.36 19.79
N ARG A 179 3.72 -6.35 20.10
CA ARG A 179 3.34 -4.94 19.99
C ARG A 179 3.46 -4.35 18.60
N ALA A 180 4.13 -5.05 17.67
CA ALA A 180 4.27 -4.61 16.29
C ALA A 180 3.99 -5.77 15.33
N ALA A 181 3.19 -5.50 14.30
CA ALA A 181 2.94 -6.44 13.22
C ALA A 181 4.03 -6.35 12.16
N VAL A 182 4.24 -7.44 11.40
CA VAL A 182 5.16 -7.46 10.25
C VAL A 182 4.40 -7.82 9.00
N LEU A 183 4.51 -6.98 7.97
CA LEU A 183 4.04 -7.27 6.62
C LEU A 183 5.25 -7.63 5.76
N VAL A 184 5.29 -8.89 5.31
CA VAL A 184 6.38 -9.38 4.45
C VAL A 184 5.93 -9.39 3.00
N ASN A 185 6.75 -8.85 2.11
CA ASN A 185 6.53 -8.83 0.68
C ASN A 185 7.75 -9.36 -0.08
N HIS A 186 7.52 -9.78 -1.33
CA HIS A 186 8.61 -10.06 -2.26
C HIS A 186 9.04 -8.80 -3.02
N VAL A 187 10.34 -8.74 -3.34
CA VAL A 187 10.85 -7.75 -4.28
C VAL A 187 10.14 -7.92 -5.61
N ARG A 188 9.51 -6.86 -6.08
CA ARG A 188 8.83 -6.86 -7.39
C ARG A 188 9.72 -6.25 -8.46
N PRO A 189 9.66 -6.75 -9.72
CA PRO A 189 10.44 -6.23 -10.84
C PRO A 189 9.84 -4.92 -11.38
N VAL A 190 9.80 -3.89 -10.54
CA VAL A 190 9.32 -2.54 -10.86
C VAL A 190 10.29 -1.49 -10.34
N GLY A 191 10.26 -0.30 -10.89
CA GLY A 191 11.17 0.77 -10.52
C GLY A 191 12.65 0.37 -10.70
N ARG A 192 13.50 0.65 -9.71
CA ARG A 192 14.92 0.27 -9.75
C ARG A 192 15.15 -1.25 -9.76
N ALA A 193 14.22 -2.03 -9.22
CA ALA A 193 14.33 -3.48 -9.24
C ALA A 193 14.01 -4.11 -10.61
N ALA A 194 13.41 -3.38 -11.54
CA ALA A 194 12.97 -3.91 -12.83
C ALA A 194 14.10 -4.64 -13.59
N GLY A 195 15.32 -4.10 -13.57
CA GLY A 195 16.45 -4.64 -14.32
C GLY A 195 17.06 -5.92 -13.74
N TRP A 196 16.94 -6.15 -12.42
CA TRP A 196 17.62 -7.28 -11.78
C TRP A 196 16.67 -8.29 -11.13
N ALA A 197 15.45 -7.88 -10.76
CA ALA A 197 14.49 -8.77 -10.11
C ALA A 197 13.64 -9.58 -11.10
N ALA A 198 13.53 -9.16 -12.36
CA ALA A 198 12.65 -9.80 -13.36
C ALA A 198 12.93 -11.28 -13.56
N ALA A 199 14.20 -11.67 -13.72
CA ALA A 199 14.60 -13.06 -13.91
C ALA A 199 14.23 -13.94 -12.69
N ARG A 200 14.40 -13.43 -11.47
CA ARG A 200 14.07 -14.14 -10.23
C ARG A 200 12.56 -14.29 -10.05
N THR A 201 11.78 -13.30 -10.47
CA THR A 201 10.31 -13.34 -10.40
C THR A 201 9.72 -14.37 -11.34
N VAL A 202 10.22 -14.49 -12.58
CA VAL A 202 9.80 -15.53 -13.53
C VAL A 202 10.10 -16.92 -12.99
N GLN A 203 11.23 -17.10 -12.35
CA GLN A 203 11.62 -18.38 -11.76
C GLN A 203 10.73 -18.77 -10.56
N ALA A 204 10.26 -17.80 -9.78
CA ALA A 204 9.41 -18.03 -8.61
C ALA A 204 7.93 -18.28 -8.97
N TYR A 205 7.39 -17.69 -10.04
CA TYR A 205 5.94 -17.65 -10.32
C TYR A 205 5.52 -18.36 -11.62
N GLY A 206 6.46 -18.82 -12.43
CA GLY A 206 6.16 -19.50 -13.70
C GLY A 206 5.51 -18.61 -14.77
N THR A 207 5.35 -19.16 -15.96
CA THR A 207 4.56 -18.57 -17.05
C THR A 207 3.22 -19.28 -17.10
N GLY A 208 2.08 -18.54 -17.05
CA GLY A 208 0.75 -19.12 -17.18
C GLY A 208 -0.13 -19.07 -15.94
N ALA A 209 0.04 -18.05 -15.11
CA ALA A 209 -0.85 -17.82 -13.98
C ALA A 209 -2.32 -17.72 -14.43
N LYS A 210 -3.22 -18.42 -13.74
CA LYS A 210 -4.67 -18.30 -13.96
C LYS A 210 -5.14 -16.93 -13.47
N PRO A 211 -6.19 -16.35 -14.08
CA PRO A 211 -6.82 -15.15 -13.56
C PRO A 211 -7.21 -15.33 -12.10
N ALA A 212 -6.91 -14.33 -11.28
CA ALA A 212 -7.24 -14.31 -9.87
C ALA A 212 -7.74 -12.92 -9.45
N PRO A 213 -8.69 -12.82 -8.50
CA PRO A 213 -9.17 -11.55 -7.95
C PRO A 213 -8.04 -10.65 -7.50
N CYS A 214 -8.15 -9.35 -7.82
CA CYS A 214 -7.11 -8.36 -7.52
C CYS A 214 -7.61 -7.29 -6.54
N ALA A 215 -7.31 -7.44 -5.25
CA ALA A 215 -7.63 -6.44 -4.23
C ALA A 215 -6.90 -5.09 -4.45
N MET A 216 -5.80 -5.07 -5.23
CA MET A 216 -5.07 -3.82 -5.53
C MET A 216 -5.90 -2.84 -6.37
N ALA A 217 -6.93 -3.30 -7.08
CA ALA A 217 -7.86 -2.46 -7.84
C ALA A 217 -9.02 -1.88 -7.00
N ALA A 218 -8.95 -1.98 -5.67
CA ALA A 218 -10.00 -1.49 -4.78
C ALA A 218 -9.72 -0.06 -4.24
N TRP A 219 -8.46 0.32 -4.06
CA TRP A 219 -8.14 1.63 -3.49
C TRP A 219 -7.55 2.58 -4.54
N PRO A 220 -8.14 3.77 -4.70
CA PRO A 220 -7.56 4.84 -5.50
C PRO A 220 -6.18 5.23 -5.02
N VAL A 221 -5.33 5.65 -5.96
CA VAL A 221 -3.97 6.12 -5.70
C VAL A 221 -3.77 7.48 -6.36
N VAL A 222 -3.36 8.46 -5.59
CA VAL A 222 -2.91 9.75 -6.11
C VAL A 222 -1.45 9.63 -6.52
N ALA A 223 -1.17 9.74 -7.80
CA ALA A 223 0.17 9.77 -8.38
C ALA A 223 0.87 11.11 -8.13
N PHE A 224 2.17 11.20 -8.40
CA PHE A 224 3.01 12.37 -8.11
C PHE A 224 2.60 13.64 -8.86
N ASP A 225 1.92 13.53 -9.99
CA ASP A 225 1.37 14.68 -10.74
C ASP A 225 -0.06 15.06 -10.34
N GLY A 226 -0.66 14.29 -9.41
CA GLY A 226 -2.05 14.47 -8.97
C GLY A 226 -3.07 13.66 -9.76
N THR A 227 -2.67 12.88 -10.76
CA THR A 227 -3.54 11.90 -11.43
C THR A 227 -3.99 10.84 -10.42
N VAL A 228 -5.26 10.44 -10.47
CA VAL A 228 -5.79 9.38 -9.62
C VAL A 228 -5.98 8.11 -10.42
N THR A 229 -5.33 7.04 -9.99
CA THR A 229 -5.36 5.71 -10.60
C THR A 229 -6.09 4.70 -9.74
N ALA A 230 -6.57 3.61 -10.36
CA ALA A 230 -7.35 2.57 -9.67
C ALA A 230 -6.48 1.56 -8.90
N CYS A 231 -5.17 1.58 -9.04
CA CYS A 231 -4.28 0.68 -8.32
C CYS A 231 -2.89 1.28 -8.10
N CYS A 232 -2.15 0.72 -7.13
CA CYS A 232 -0.81 1.17 -6.75
C CYS A 232 0.33 0.45 -7.51
N ASN A 233 0.04 -0.31 -8.57
CA ASN A 233 1.11 -0.86 -9.40
C ASN A 233 1.89 0.30 -10.03
N GLN A 234 3.20 0.34 -9.81
CA GLN A 234 4.02 1.48 -10.26
C GLN A 234 3.97 1.67 -11.78
N GLY A 235 3.86 0.58 -12.55
CA GLY A 235 3.67 0.68 -14.01
C GLY A 235 2.33 1.30 -14.43
N VAL A 236 1.36 1.46 -13.52
CA VAL A 236 0.11 2.23 -13.73
C VAL A 236 0.28 3.65 -13.22
N VAL A 237 0.86 3.81 -12.04
CA VAL A 237 1.09 5.13 -11.40
C VAL A 237 1.97 6.01 -12.30
N ASP A 238 2.97 5.44 -12.97
CA ASP A 238 3.90 6.16 -13.85
C ASP A 238 3.46 6.22 -15.32
N ALA A 239 2.47 5.43 -15.73
CA ALA A 239 2.00 5.44 -17.12
C ALA A 239 1.43 6.81 -17.52
N ARG A 240 1.91 7.34 -18.66
CA ARG A 240 1.33 8.55 -19.30
C ARG A 240 1.21 8.31 -20.81
N PRO A 241 -0.01 8.26 -21.33
CA PRO A 241 -1.30 8.33 -20.60
C PRO A 241 -1.54 7.09 -19.73
N VAL A 242 -2.26 7.27 -18.64
CA VAL A 242 -2.78 6.13 -17.83
C VAL A 242 -3.80 5.36 -18.64
N PRO A 243 -3.78 4.00 -18.68
CA PRO A 243 -4.81 3.21 -19.33
C PRO A 243 -6.22 3.64 -18.91
N GLY A 244 -7.11 3.92 -19.86
CA GLY A 244 -8.39 4.57 -19.60
C GLY A 244 -9.25 3.91 -18.51
N HIS A 245 -9.30 2.57 -18.47
CA HIS A 245 -10.05 1.80 -17.47
C HIS A 245 -9.42 1.85 -16.06
N LEU A 246 -8.16 2.29 -15.93
CA LEU A 246 -7.44 2.45 -14.66
C LEU A 246 -7.32 3.91 -14.23
N ARG A 247 -7.74 4.87 -15.05
CA ARG A 247 -7.72 6.29 -14.71
C ARG A 247 -9.02 6.67 -14.03
N LEU A 248 -8.95 7.12 -12.78
CA LEU A 248 -10.11 7.56 -11.99
C LEU A 248 -10.34 9.07 -12.06
N GLY A 249 -9.30 9.86 -12.34
CA GLY A 249 -9.43 11.31 -12.41
C GLY A 249 -8.15 12.05 -12.05
N HIS A 250 -8.31 13.26 -11.48
CA HIS A 250 -7.20 14.10 -11.07
C HIS A 250 -7.59 14.98 -9.88
N ILE A 251 -6.75 15.06 -8.83
CA ILE A 251 -7.06 15.83 -7.61
C ILE A 251 -7.19 17.35 -7.83
N ALA A 252 -6.73 17.86 -8.98
CA ALA A 252 -6.92 19.28 -9.32
C ALA A 252 -8.35 19.62 -9.77
N THR A 253 -9.09 18.65 -10.29
CA THR A 253 -10.40 18.87 -10.94
C THR A 253 -11.53 18.04 -10.37
N ASP A 254 -11.19 16.91 -9.74
CA ASP A 254 -12.18 15.99 -9.17
C ASP A 254 -12.17 16.06 -7.64
N ASP A 255 -13.33 15.77 -7.02
CA ASP A 255 -13.51 15.59 -5.59
C ASP A 255 -13.55 14.10 -5.22
N TRP A 256 -13.54 13.81 -3.92
CA TRP A 256 -13.58 12.41 -3.45
C TRP A 256 -14.86 11.66 -3.85
N PRO A 257 -16.08 12.21 -3.74
CA PRO A 257 -17.28 11.54 -4.22
C PRO A 257 -17.17 11.03 -5.66
N ARG A 258 -16.62 11.85 -6.55
CA ARG A 258 -16.44 11.52 -7.98
C ARG A 258 -15.42 10.40 -8.19
N ILE A 259 -14.27 10.48 -7.51
CA ILE A 259 -13.24 9.42 -7.53
C ILE A 259 -13.78 8.12 -6.97
N ARG A 260 -14.49 8.19 -5.83
CA ARG A 260 -15.15 7.04 -5.18
C ARG A 260 -16.12 6.36 -6.13
N SER A 261 -17.05 7.08 -6.74
CA SER A 261 -18.04 6.53 -7.67
C SER A 261 -17.34 5.85 -8.85
N ARG A 262 -16.36 6.48 -9.49
CA ARG A 262 -15.61 5.88 -10.59
C ARG A 262 -14.86 4.60 -10.19
N CYS A 263 -14.38 4.51 -8.96
CA CYS A 263 -13.75 3.31 -8.43
C CYS A 263 -14.78 2.19 -8.16
N GLN A 264 -15.88 2.53 -7.50
CA GLN A 264 -16.91 1.57 -7.07
C GLN A 264 -17.77 1.07 -8.24
N ASP A 265 -18.19 1.98 -9.12
CA ASP A 265 -19.22 1.71 -10.14
C ASP A 265 -18.64 1.19 -11.46
N SER A 266 -17.32 1.24 -11.65
CA SER A 266 -16.67 0.74 -12.85
C SER A 266 -16.86 -0.78 -13.03
N PRO A 267 -17.55 -1.23 -14.11
CA PRO A 267 -17.72 -2.66 -14.36
C PRO A 267 -16.38 -3.38 -14.60
N VAL A 268 -15.44 -2.73 -15.27
CA VAL A 268 -14.11 -3.30 -15.52
C VAL A 268 -13.35 -3.53 -14.23
N LEU A 269 -13.33 -2.53 -13.32
CA LEU A 269 -12.65 -2.67 -12.02
C LEU A 269 -13.34 -3.75 -11.16
N ARG A 270 -14.66 -3.86 -11.23
CA ARG A 270 -15.41 -4.93 -10.57
C ARG A 270 -14.99 -6.31 -11.10
N THR A 271 -14.90 -6.48 -12.43
CA THR A 271 -14.41 -7.73 -13.02
C THR A 271 -12.98 -8.04 -12.56
N ILE A 272 -12.09 -7.05 -12.52
CA ILE A 272 -10.72 -7.23 -12.04
C ILE A 272 -10.70 -7.67 -10.56
N ARG A 273 -11.57 -7.12 -9.72
CA ARG A 273 -11.66 -7.47 -8.29
C ARG A 273 -12.30 -8.83 -8.03
N THR A 274 -13.19 -9.31 -8.90
CA THR A 274 -13.96 -10.55 -8.67
C THR A 274 -13.46 -11.74 -9.48
N ALA A 275 -13.26 -11.57 -10.78
CA ALA A 275 -12.76 -12.62 -11.67
C ALA A 275 -11.25 -12.54 -11.88
N GLY A 276 -10.69 -11.33 -11.78
CA GLY A 276 -9.27 -11.07 -11.93
C GLY A 276 -8.77 -11.03 -13.36
N VAL A 277 -7.45 -10.95 -13.45
CA VAL A 277 -6.64 -11.00 -14.68
C VAL A 277 -5.41 -11.86 -14.41
N ALA A 278 -4.84 -12.47 -15.45
CA ALA A 278 -3.70 -13.38 -15.27
C ALA A 278 -2.42 -12.65 -14.78
N SER A 279 -2.24 -11.39 -15.17
CA SER A 279 -1.08 -10.61 -14.75
C SER A 279 -1.36 -9.10 -14.74
N CYS A 280 -0.48 -8.34 -14.07
CA CYS A 280 -0.52 -6.87 -14.13
C CYS A 280 -0.27 -6.34 -15.56
N ALA A 281 0.48 -7.05 -16.38
CA ALA A 281 0.70 -6.70 -17.78
C ALA A 281 -0.60 -6.84 -18.59
N ASP A 282 -1.33 -7.94 -18.39
CA ASP A 282 -2.64 -8.15 -19.00
C ASP A 282 -3.66 -7.10 -18.57
N CYS A 283 -3.68 -6.76 -17.28
CA CYS A 283 -4.53 -5.70 -16.75
C CYS A 283 -4.26 -4.36 -17.47
N ARG A 284 -2.99 -3.93 -17.54
CA ARG A 284 -2.62 -2.70 -18.26
C ARG A 284 -2.95 -2.78 -19.75
N GLY A 285 -2.74 -3.94 -20.35
CA GLY A 285 -2.98 -4.20 -21.78
C GLY A 285 -4.45 -4.26 -22.19
N LEU A 286 -5.41 -4.30 -21.27
CA LEU A 286 -6.85 -4.34 -21.61
C LEU A 286 -7.29 -3.18 -22.51
N ALA A 287 -6.75 -1.98 -22.28
CA ALA A 287 -7.08 -0.81 -23.12
C ALA A 287 -6.73 -0.99 -24.61
N GLY A 288 -5.68 -1.77 -24.91
CA GLY A 288 -5.27 -2.11 -26.27
C GLY A 288 -5.97 -3.35 -26.86
N ARG A 289 -6.90 -3.96 -26.14
CA ARG A 289 -7.66 -5.17 -26.52
C ARG A 289 -9.17 -4.89 -26.42
N PRO A 290 -9.79 -4.21 -27.42
CA PRO A 290 -11.19 -3.74 -27.34
C PRO A 290 -12.20 -4.84 -27.03
N ALA A 291 -12.03 -6.03 -27.60
CA ALA A 291 -12.92 -7.17 -27.33
C ALA A 291 -12.83 -7.62 -25.87
N ALA A 292 -11.61 -7.81 -25.34
CA ALA A 292 -11.40 -8.20 -23.95
C ALA A 292 -11.92 -7.13 -22.97
N LEU A 293 -11.74 -5.85 -23.30
CA LEU A 293 -12.28 -4.75 -22.49
C LEU A 293 -13.82 -4.75 -22.50
N ALA A 294 -14.44 -4.97 -23.66
CA ALA A 294 -15.90 -5.08 -23.78
C ALA A 294 -16.44 -6.31 -23.01
N ASP A 295 -15.73 -7.43 -23.03
CA ASP A 295 -16.08 -8.61 -22.22
C ASP A 295 -16.00 -8.32 -20.73
N ALA A 296 -14.96 -7.63 -20.26
CA ALA A 296 -14.81 -7.22 -18.87
C ALA A 296 -15.94 -6.26 -18.44
N VAL A 297 -16.35 -5.32 -19.31
CA VAL A 297 -17.49 -4.43 -19.06
C VAL A 297 -18.77 -5.24 -18.90
N ARG A 298 -19.06 -6.15 -19.86
CA ARG A 298 -20.27 -7.00 -19.79
C ARG A 298 -20.29 -7.87 -18.54
N ALA A 299 -19.20 -8.51 -18.21
CA ALA A 299 -19.08 -9.35 -17.01
C ALA A 299 -19.32 -8.54 -15.72
N GLY A 300 -18.67 -7.39 -15.59
CA GLY A 300 -18.79 -6.54 -14.40
C GLY A 300 -20.11 -5.80 -14.29
N SER A 301 -20.87 -5.67 -15.37
CA SER A 301 -22.21 -5.06 -15.35
C SER A 301 -23.30 -6.04 -14.88
N ARG A 302 -23.00 -7.34 -14.76
CA ARG A 302 -23.97 -8.33 -14.26
C ARG A 302 -24.26 -8.11 -12.78
N PRO A 303 -25.52 -8.23 -12.33
CA PRO A 303 -25.85 -8.12 -10.90
C PRO A 303 -25.04 -9.09 -10.02
N ALA A 304 -24.77 -10.31 -10.49
CA ALA A 304 -23.96 -11.29 -9.79
C ALA A 304 -22.52 -10.80 -9.51
N ALA A 305 -21.91 -10.06 -10.43
CA ALA A 305 -20.57 -9.50 -10.22
C ALA A 305 -20.56 -8.44 -9.11
N GLY A 306 -21.61 -7.62 -9.02
CA GLY A 306 -21.78 -6.66 -7.91
C GLY A 306 -22.00 -7.34 -6.56
N ALA A 307 -22.79 -8.43 -6.55
CA ALA A 307 -23.01 -9.24 -5.35
C ALA A 307 -21.70 -9.93 -4.89
N MET A 308 -20.90 -10.43 -5.83
CA MET A 308 -19.58 -11.04 -5.52
C MET A 308 -18.58 -10.03 -4.99
N ASP A 309 -18.53 -8.81 -5.56
CA ASP A 309 -17.65 -7.73 -5.07
C ASP A 309 -18.02 -7.35 -3.61
N ALA A 310 -19.32 -7.19 -3.34
CA ALA A 310 -19.83 -6.90 -1.99
C ALA A 310 -19.62 -8.08 -1.02
N LEU A 311 -19.81 -9.32 -1.48
CA LEU A 311 -19.57 -10.51 -0.66
C LEU A 311 -18.08 -10.64 -0.30
N GLY A 312 -17.17 -10.46 -1.26
CA GLY A 312 -15.74 -10.50 -1.01
C GLY A 312 -15.31 -9.46 0.04
N ALA A 313 -15.80 -8.22 -0.10
CA ALA A 313 -15.55 -7.15 0.86
C ALA A 313 -16.11 -7.46 2.26
N ARG A 314 -17.28 -8.09 2.35
CA ARG A 314 -17.89 -8.49 3.62
C ARG A 314 -17.12 -9.62 4.28
N LEU A 315 -16.81 -10.70 3.53
CA LEU A 315 -16.08 -11.84 4.05
C LEU A 315 -14.71 -11.43 4.60
N GLN A 316 -14.04 -10.50 3.92
CA GLN A 316 -12.77 -9.96 4.41
C GLN A 316 -12.91 -9.30 5.79
N ARG A 317 -13.96 -8.51 5.99
CA ARG A 317 -14.22 -7.85 7.28
C ARG A 317 -14.67 -8.84 8.37
N ASP A 318 -15.56 -9.78 8.02
CA ASP A 318 -16.18 -10.70 8.99
C ASP A 318 -15.21 -11.79 9.47
N ALA A 319 -14.30 -12.26 8.59
CA ALA A 319 -13.37 -13.34 8.92
C ALA A 319 -12.05 -12.85 9.56
N GLY A 320 -11.81 -11.56 9.55
CA GLY A 320 -10.54 -10.94 9.96
C GLY A 320 -9.42 -11.14 8.93
N ALA A 321 -8.59 -10.12 8.81
CA ALA A 321 -7.51 -10.10 7.82
C ALA A 321 -6.55 -11.27 7.94
N GLU A 322 -6.27 -11.69 9.16
CA GLU A 322 -5.33 -12.78 9.44
C GLU A 322 -5.80 -14.12 8.86
N VAL A 323 -7.08 -14.47 9.08
CA VAL A 323 -7.66 -15.73 8.56
C VAL A 323 -7.72 -15.70 7.04
N LEU A 324 -8.09 -14.56 6.46
CA LEU A 324 -8.19 -14.43 5.00
C LEU A 324 -6.83 -14.37 4.33
N MET A 325 -5.83 -13.79 4.96
CA MET A 325 -4.46 -13.84 4.46
C MET A 325 -3.88 -15.25 4.50
N ARG A 326 -4.25 -16.07 5.48
CA ARG A 326 -3.89 -17.51 5.50
C ARG A 326 -4.66 -18.31 4.45
N ARG A 327 -5.91 -18.00 4.19
CA ARG A 327 -6.81 -18.82 3.35
C ARG A 327 -6.82 -18.44 1.88
N TYR A 328 -6.80 -17.14 1.58
CA TYR A 328 -6.83 -16.59 0.21
C TYR A 328 -5.57 -15.81 -0.10
N GLY A 329 -4.63 -15.93 0.79
CA GLY A 329 -3.47 -15.12 0.95
C GLY A 329 -2.88 -14.62 -0.31
N SER A 330 -2.33 -13.53 -0.15
CA SER A 330 -1.27 -13.10 -0.98
C SER A 330 -0.08 -14.09 -0.94
N GLU A 331 -0.32 -15.38 -0.59
CA GLU A 331 0.70 -16.36 -0.90
C GLU A 331 0.96 -16.35 -2.41
N PRO A 332 2.18 -16.25 -2.77
CA PRO A 332 3.40 -16.14 -1.96
C PRO A 332 3.82 -14.68 -1.64
N TYR A 333 2.91 -13.71 -1.69
CA TYR A 333 3.28 -12.30 -1.84
C TYR A 333 3.33 -11.45 -0.58
N ALA A 334 2.60 -11.81 0.47
CA ALA A 334 2.60 -11.04 1.71
C ALA A 334 2.00 -11.83 2.88
N PRO A 335 2.67 -12.83 3.44
CA PRO A 335 2.24 -13.39 4.69
C PRO A 335 2.24 -12.29 5.76
N LEU A 336 1.12 -12.13 6.46
CA LEU A 336 1.07 -11.30 7.64
C LEU A 336 1.65 -12.12 8.79
N VAL A 337 2.72 -11.65 9.37
CA VAL A 337 3.30 -12.23 10.58
C VAL A 337 2.87 -11.36 11.76
N LEU A 338 1.97 -11.87 12.58
CA LEU A 338 1.69 -11.28 13.89
C LEU A 338 2.75 -11.77 14.88
N LEU A 339 3.39 -10.81 15.57
CA LEU A 339 4.44 -11.11 16.52
C LEU A 339 3.83 -11.46 17.89
N GLY A 340 4.26 -12.57 18.48
CA GLY A 340 4.12 -12.81 19.91
C GLY A 340 2.86 -13.55 20.38
N GLY A 341 2.07 -14.14 19.51
CA GLY A 341 1.02 -15.07 19.97
C GLY A 341 1.63 -16.36 20.52
N PRO A 342 1.31 -16.82 21.74
CA PRO A 342 1.71 -18.16 22.21
C PRO A 342 0.89 -19.20 21.45
N GLY A 343 1.28 -19.57 20.25
CA GLY A 343 0.53 -20.53 19.45
C GLY A 343 1.01 -20.71 18.03
N ASN A 344 2.01 -20.00 17.59
CA ASN A 344 2.58 -20.19 16.24
C ASN A 344 3.73 -21.22 16.20
N GLU A 345 3.77 -22.15 17.13
CA GLU A 345 4.76 -23.22 17.11
C GLU A 345 4.32 -24.48 16.35
N GLU A 346 3.16 -24.49 15.71
CA GLU A 346 2.78 -25.62 14.87
C GLU A 346 2.14 -25.16 13.56
N ALA A 347 2.97 -24.94 12.53
CA ALA A 347 2.52 -25.22 11.18
C ALA A 347 2.74 -26.73 10.96
N PRO A 348 1.70 -27.54 10.77
CA PRO A 348 1.92 -28.92 10.33
C PRO A 348 2.48 -28.92 8.92
N ALA A 349 3.36 -29.89 8.68
CA ALA A 349 4.05 -30.20 7.43
C ALA A 349 3.14 -30.31 6.21
#